data_7b2fed0d3b48b470479afc3519c01ffb
#
_entry.id   7b2fed0d3b48b470479afc3519c01ffb
#
_cell.length_a   1.000
_cell.length_b   1.000
_cell.length_c   1.000
_cell.angle_alpha   90.00
_cell.angle_beta   90.00
_cell.angle_gamma   90.00
#
_symmetry.space_group_name_H-M   'P 1'
#
loop_
_entity.id
_entity.type
_entity.pdbx_description
1 polymer ?
#
loop_
_entity_poly.entity_id
_entity_poly.type
_entity_poly.pdbx_seq_one_letter_code
_entity_poly.pdbx_strand_id
1 'polypeptide(L)'
;DGRQIAFCRVITDCATFANLVDVFVLPEHRGQGHSKTLMQAVMAHPDLQGLRRFTLATGDAHGLYAQFGFTPPLRPQSLMERYVPDIYTKGP
;
A
#
# COMPACT_ATOMS: atom_id res chain seq x y z
N ASP A 1 -5.08 23.91 -1.04
CA ASP A 1 -3.97 24.83 -1.29
C ASP A 1 -2.96 24.27 -2.30
N GLY A 2 -3.23 23.12 -2.89
CA GLY A 2 -2.37 22.53 -3.89
C GLY A 2 -1.13 21.84 -3.36
N ARG A 3 -0.88 21.89 -2.05
CA ARG A 3 0.29 21.23 -1.47
C ARG A 3 0.00 19.76 -1.27
N GLN A 4 0.91 18.93 -1.74
CA GLN A 4 0.78 17.49 -1.52
C GLN A 4 1.23 17.15 -0.10
N ILE A 5 0.31 16.65 0.73
CA ILE A 5 0.60 16.28 2.10
C ILE A 5 0.64 14.78 2.31
N ALA A 6 0.16 14.01 1.33
CA ALA A 6 0.17 12.54 1.40
C ALA A 6 0.16 11.97 -0.02
N PHE A 7 0.73 10.79 -0.19
CA PHE A 7 0.65 10.08 -1.45
C PHE A 7 0.86 8.59 -1.23
N CYS A 8 0.44 7.81 -2.21
CA CYS A 8 0.76 6.39 -2.28
C CYS A 8 0.96 5.99 -3.73
N ARG A 9 1.50 4.80 -3.93
CA ARG A 9 1.73 4.25 -5.25
C ARG A 9 1.23 2.82 -5.30
N VAL A 10 0.60 2.46 -6.41
CA VAL A 10 0.08 1.11 -6.62
C VAL A 10 0.69 0.56 -7.90
N ILE A 11 1.26 -0.63 -7.83
CA ILE A 11 1.75 -1.36 -8.98
C ILE A 11 0.70 -2.39 -9.36
N THR A 12 0.24 -2.37 -10.62
CA THR A 12 -0.87 -3.22 -11.01
C THR A 12 -0.84 -3.50 -12.51
N ASP A 13 -1.43 -4.64 -12.89
CA ASP A 13 -1.75 -4.93 -14.29
C ASP A 13 -3.14 -4.41 -14.68
N CYS A 14 -3.83 -3.74 -13.78
CA CYS A 14 -5.18 -3.20 -13.94
C CYS A 14 -6.24 -4.26 -14.26
N ALA A 15 -5.96 -5.53 -13.98
CA ALA A 15 -6.88 -6.62 -14.30
C ALA A 15 -6.99 -7.65 -13.18
N THR A 16 -5.86 -8.16 -12.67
CA THR A 16 -5.89 -9.29 -11.73
C THR A 16 -5.19 -9.01 -10.42
N PHE A 17 -4.19 -8.15 -10.43
CA PHE A 17 -3.27 -8.02 -9.29
C PHE A 17 -2.90 -6.56 -9.06
N ALA A 18 -2.75 -6.18 -7.79
CA ALA A 18 -2.17 -4.91 -7.42
C ALA A 18 -1.35 -5.06 -6.15
N ASN A 19 -0.34 -4.21 -6.00
CA ASN A 19 0.47 -4.14 -4.80
C ASN A 19 0.61 -2.67 -4.40
N LEU A 20 0.17 -2.37 -3.18
CA LEU A 20 0.28 -1.03 -2.62
C LEU A 20 1.69 -0.81 -2.07
N VAL A 21 2.34 0.25 -2.52
CA VAL A 21 3.70 0.57 -2.10
C VAL A 21 3.78 2.07 -1.76
N ASP A 22 4.77 2.43 -0.97
CA ASP A 22 5.16 3.83 -0.76
C ASP A 22 4.01 4.71 -0.25
N VAL A 23 3.23 4.23 0.71
CA VAL A 23 2.24 5.09 1.38
C VAL A 23 2.99 6.07 2.27
N PHE A 24 2.72 7.35 2.09
CA PHE A 24 3.44 8.42 2.78
C PHE A 24 2.50 9.56 3.16
N VAL A 25 2.66 10.05 4.37
CA VAL A 25 2.01 11.27 4.85
C VAL A 25 3.10 12.16 5.45
N LEU A 26 3.13 13.43 5.08
CA LEU A 26 4.09 14.37 5.65
C LEU A 26 4.02 14.35 7.17
N PRO A 27 5.16 14.37 7.89
CA PRO A 27 5.15 14.22 9.35
C PRO A 27 4.23 15.19 10.08
N GLU A 28 4.16 16.45 9.63
CA GLU A 28 3.32 17.46 10.27
C GLU A 28 1.83 17.24 10.04
N HIS A 29 1.47 16.30 9.15
CA HIS A 29 0.07 15.99 8.85
C HIS A 29 -0.34 14.61 9.32
N ARG A 30 0.53 13.89 10.01
CA ARG A 30 0.21 12.56 10.52
C ARG A 30 -0.81 12.68 11.66
N GLY A 31 -1.62 11.62 11.83
CA GLY A 31 -2.63 11.60 12.87
C GLY A 31 -3.92 12.33 12.51
N GLN A 32 -4.05 12.81 11.29
CA GLN A 32 -5.23 13.56 10.84
C GLN A 32 -6.12 12.78 9.87
N GLY A 33 -5.91 11.47 9.77
CA GLY A 33 -6.76 10.62 8.92
C GLY A 33 -6.40 10.64 7.44
N HIS A 34 -5.25 11.19 7.05
CA HIS A 34 -4.88 11.27 5.64
C HIS A 34 -4.63 9.89 5.02
N SER A 35 -4.05 8.96 5.78
CA SER A 35 -3.86 7.60 5.27
C SER A 35 -5.18 6.93 4.95
N LYS A 36 -6.19 7.13 5.81
CA LYS A 36 -7.52 6.58 5.58
C LYS A 36 -8.15 7.19 4.32
N THR A 37 -7.99 8.51 4.14
CA THR A 37 -8.50 9.19 2.96
C THR A 37 -7.83 8.66 1.69
N LEU A 38 -6.50 8.45 1.72
CA LEU A 38 -5.78 7.85 0.61
C LEU A 38 -6.34 6.47 0.29
N MET A 39 -6.55 5.62 1.30
CA MET A 39 -7.05 4.28 1.08
C MET A 39 -8.47 4.29 0.52
N GLN A 40 -9.31 5.21 0.96
CA GLN A 40 -10.64 5.36 0.37
C GLN A 40 -10.56 5.66 -1.12
N ALA A 41 -9.65 6.55 -1.52
CA ALA A 41 -9.44 6.88 -2.93
C ALA A 41 -8.91 5.67 -3.71
N VAL A 42 -7.96 4.94 -3.13
CA VAL A 42 -7.39 3.75 -3.77
C VAL A 42 -8.48 2.71 -4.02
N MET A 43 -9.28 2.42 -2.99
CA MET A 43 -10.30 1.38 -3.10
C MET A 43 -11.44 1.76 -4.05
N ALA A 44 -11.62 3.06 -4.30
CA ALA A 44 -12.65 3.56 -5.22
C ALA A 44 -12.12 3.76 -6.64
N HIS A 45 -10.82 3.61 -6.86
CA HIS A 45 -10.23 3.88 -8.18
C HIS A 45 -10.75 2.87 -9.20
N PRO A 46 -11.21 3.34 -10.37
CA PRO A 46 -11.82 2.44 -11.35
C PRO A 46 -10.89 1.36 -11.88
N ASP A 47 -9.59 1.63 -11.96
CA ASP A 47 -8.62 0.66 -12.47
C ASP A 47 -8.29 -0.44 -11.45
N LEU A 48 -8.78 -0.32 -10.21
CA LEU A 48 -8.45 -1.24 -9.13
C LEU A 48 -9.66 -2.05 -8.67
N GLN A 49 -10.69 -2.14 -9.49
CA GLN A 49 -11.89 -2.92 -9.17
C GLN A 49 -11.77 -4.34 -9.72
N GLY A 50 -12.38 -5.30 -9.02
CA GLY A 50 -12.45 -6.66 -9.50
C GLY A 50 -11.12 -7.42 -9.49
N LEU A 51 -10.13 -6.94 -8.78
CA LEU A 51 -8.84 -7.61 -8.68
C LEU A 51 -8.96 -8.90 -7.89
N ARG A 52 -8.31 -9.94 -8.36
CA ARG A 52 -8.26 -11.21 -7.63
C ARG A 52 -7.41 -11.08 -6.37
N ARG A 53 -6.34 -10.30 -6.42
CA ARG A 53 -5.44 -10.15 -5.29
C ARG A 53 -4.92 -8.72 -5.20
N PHE A 54 -5.00 -8.15 -4.03
CA PHE A 54 -4.45 -6.84 -3.73
C PHE A 54 -3.60 -7.01 -2.48
N THR A 55 -2.29 -6.79 -2.60
CA THR A 55 -1.36 -7.04 -1.51
C THR A 55 -0.70 -5.77 -1.02
N LEU A 56 -0.25 -5.80 0.22
CA LEU A 56 0.58 -4.75 0.81
C LEU A 56 1.43 -5.37 1.90
N ALA A 57 2.43 -4.62 2.34
CA ALA A 57 3.22 -4.99 3.49
C ALA A 57 3.23 -3.82 4.46
N THR A 58 3.05 -4.10 5.74
CA THR A 58 3.07 -3.07 6.77
C THR A 58 3.66 -3.66 8.05
N GLY A 59 4.43 -2.82 8.77
CA GLY A 59 4.96 -3.23 10.06
C GLY A 59 4.04 -2.91 11.23
N ASP A 60 3.18 -1.88 11.09
CA ASP A 60 2.47 -1.35 12.23
C ASP A 60 1.05 -0.84 11.95
N ALA A 61 0.56 -0.95 10.72
CA ALA A 61 -0.71 -0.35 10.34
C ALA A 61 -1.77 -1.38 9.94
N HIS A 62 -1.68 -2.59 10.48
CA HIS A 62 -2.63 -3.67 10.16
C HIS A 62 -4.08 -3.24 10.42
N GLY A 63 -4.31 -2.52 11.54
CA GLY A 63 -5.66 -2.06 11.87
C GLY A 63 -6.25 -1.10 10.87
N LEU A 64 -5.42 -0.23 10.29
CA LEU A 64 -5.88 0.66 9.23
C LEU A 64 -6.34 -0.12 8.02
N TYR A 65 -5.50 -1.03 7.53
CA TYR A 65 -5.80 -1.74 6.29
C TYR A 65 -6.93 -2.75 6.48
N ALA A 66 -7.09 -3.30 7.69
CA ALA A 66 -8.20 -4.20 7.97
C ALA A 66 -9.56 -3.52 7.74
N GLN A 67 -9.65 -2.22 7.94
CA GLN A 67 -10.89 -1.48 7.69
C GLN A 67 -11.30 -1.49 6.22
N PHE A 68 -10.36 -1.81 5.33
CA PHE A 68 -10.59 -1.85 3.89
C PHE A 68 -10.61 -3.28 3.33
N GLY A 69 -10.74 -4.28 4.21
CA GLY A 69 -10.86 -5.67 3.79
C GLY A 69 -9.54 -6.42 3.65
N PHE A 70 -8.44 -5.83 4.05
CA PHE A 70 -7.15 -6.51 4.01
C PHE A 70 -7.03 -7.45 5.21
N THR A 71 -6.62 -8.67 4.95
CA THR A 71 -6.44 -9.72 5.96
C THR A 71 -5.07 -10.35 5.77
N PRO A 72 -4.56 -11.09 6.76
CA PRO A 72 -3.40 -11.92 6.50
C PRO A 72 -3.66 -12.82 5.29
N PRO A 73 -2.62 -13.14 4.49
CA PRO A 73 -2.83 -14.01 3.33
C PRO A 73 -3.44 -15.34 3.74
N LEU A 74 -4.33 -15.87 2.89
CA LEU A 74 -4.95 -17.17 3.15
C LEU A 74 -3.91 -18.27 3.31
N ARG A 75 -2.83 -18.19 2.54
CA ARG A 75 -1.74 -19.17 2.56
C ARG A 75 -0.42 -18.44 2.66
N PRO A 76 -0.06 -17.92 3.84
CA PRO A 76 1.19 -17.16 3.97
C PRO A 76 2.42 -17.97 3.59
N GLN A 77 2.38 -19.29 3.79
CA GLN A 77 3.47 -20.16 3.43
C GLN A 77 3.67 -20.28 1.92
N SER A 78 2.72 -19.84 1.10
CA SER A 78 2.87 -19.85 -0.35
C SER A 78 3.61 -18.63 -0.87
N LEU A 79 3.86 -17.65 -0.03
CA LEU A 79 4.53 -16.42 -0.41
C LEU A 79 6.01 -16.54 -0.15
N MET A 80 6.80 -16.05 -1.07
CA MET A 80 8.25 -16.01 -0.96
C MET A 80 8.75 -14.65 -1.40
N GLU A 81 9.85 -14.22 -0.79
CA GLU A 81 10.48 -12.99 -1.24
C GLU A 81 11.99 -13.17 -1.29
N ARG A 82 12.61 -12.39 -2.15
CA ARG A 82 14.06 -12.24 -2.18
C ARG A 82 14.35 -10.79 -1.90
N TYR A 83 14.70 -10.51 -0.66
CA TYR A 83 14.82 -9.14 -0.16
C TYR A 83 16.29 -8.76 -0.02
N VAL A 84 16.68 -7.64 -0.61
CA VAL A 84 18.04 -7.10 -0.52
C VAL A 84 17.93 -5.70 0.06
N PRO A 85 18.00 -5.55 1.39
CA PRO A 85 17.72 -4.27 2.05
C PRO A 85 18.72 -3.17 1.69
N ASP A 86 19.95 -3.54 1.36
CA ASP A 86 21.03 -2.56 1.13
C ASP A 86 21.30 -2.28 -0.34
N ILE A 87 20.40 -2.72 -1.24
CA ILE A 87 20.71 -2.68 -2.67
C ILE A 87 20.99 -1.26 -3.17
N TYR A 88 20.34 -0.26 -2.60
CA TYR A 88 20.52 1.13 -3.01
C TYR A 88 21.58 1.88 -2.22
N THR A 89 22.13 1.27 -1.17
CA THR A 89 23.18 1.87 -0.36
C THR A 89 24.55 1.32 -0.68
N LYS A 90 24.62 0.20 -1.41
CA LYS A 90 25.86 -0.35 -1.90
C LYS A 90 26.21 0.33 -3.21
N GLY A 91 26.78 1.51 -3.12
CA GLY A 91 27.16 2.23 -4.31
C GLY A 91 28.16 1.47 -5.16
N PRO A 92 28.40 1.95 -6.35
CA PRO A 92 29.39 1.34 -7.23
C PRO A 92 30.76 1.36 -6.64
#